data_b5cabc4376ec1135924210bf59174ada
#
_entry.id   b5cabc4376ec1135924210bf59174ada
#
_cell.length_a   1.000
_cell.length_b   1.000
_cell.length_c   1.000
_cell.angle_alpha   90.00
_cell.angle_beta   90.00
_cell.angle_gamma   90.00
#
_symmetry.space_group_name_H-M   'P 1'
#
loop_
_entity.id
_entity.type
_entity.pdbx_description
1 polymer ?
#
loop_
_entity_poly.entity_id
_entity_poly.type
_entity_poly.pdbx_seq_one_letter_code
_entity_poly.pdbx_strand_id
1 'polypeptide(L)'
;MKKYSLQFTLLSTQELGAGNYLLRLFLPQEQGEFPLMAPGQFVQVAVPGGMVLLRRPISICSACQESRELWLLIGRVGRGTSILTTLAEGTRLDLLIPLGNVFSIEGAQQPLLVGGGVGIAPMYFLAKAFREH
;
A
#
# COMPACT_ATOMS: atom_id res chain seq x y z
N MET A 1 -8.46 16.25 4.35
CA MET A 1 -7.39 15.25 4.36
C MET A 1 -6.26 15.67 3.42
N LYS A 2 -5.04 15.64 3.93
CA LYS A 2 -3.87 16.04 3.16
C LYS A 2 -3.38 14.91 2.25
N LYS A 3 -3.11 15.24 0.99
CA LYS A 3 -2.59 14.29 -0.01
C LYS A 3 -1.18 14.72 -0.40
N TYR A 4 -0.32 13.75 -0.65
CA TYR A 4 1.07 13.99 -0.96
C TYR A 4 1.47 13.25 -2.24
N SER A 5 2.45 13.82 -2.94
CA SER A 5 3.16 13.14 -4.02
C SER A 5 4.55 12.86 -3.49
N LEU A 6 4.85 11.60 -3.20
CA LEU A 6 6.09 11.20 -2.53
C LEU A 6 6.76 10.06 -3.27
N GLN A 7 8.08 10.00 -3.21
CA GLN A 7 8.86 8.91 -3.79
C GLN A 7 9.27 7.94 -2.70
N PHE A 8 8.78 6.72 -2.80
CA PHE A 8 9.16 5.62 -1.92
C PHE A 8 10.21 4.77 -2.59
N THR A 9 11.02 4.10 -1.79
CA THR A 9 12.03 3.15 -2.27
C THR A 9 11.54 1.73 -2.01
N LEU A 10 11.62 0.88 -3.04
CA LEU A 10 11.23 -0.52 -2.92
C LEU A 10 12.29 -1.28 -2.11
N LEU A 11 11.90 -1.81 -0.96
CA LEU A 11 12.77 -2.62 -0.11
C LEU A 11 12.78 -4.07 -0.55
N SER A 12 11.61 -4.64 -0.81
CA SER A 12 11.50 -6.05 -1.18
C SER A 12 10.17 -6.33 -1.86
N THR A 13 10.17 -7.39 -2.68
CA THR A 13 8.97 -7.94 -3.30
C THR A 13 8.93 -9.42 -2.95
N GLN A 14 7.83 -9.86 -2.35
CA GLN A 14 7.66 -11.26 -1.95
C GLN A 14 6.44 -11.85 -2.64
N GLU A 15 6.63 -12.93 -3.38
CA GLU A 15 5.52 -13.66 -3.96
C GLU A 15 4.84 -14.49 -2.88
N LEU A 16 3.51 -14.33 -2.76
CA LEU A 16 2.70 -15.04 -1.77
C LEU A 16 1.91 -16.21 -2.36
N GLY A 17 2.06 -16.44 -3.67
CA GLY A 17 1.31 -17.47 -4.39
C GLY A 17 0.11 -16.90 -5.11
N ALA A 18 -0.41 -17.66 -6.10
CA ALA A 18 -1.60 -17.30 -6.89
C ALA A 18 -1.53 -15.91 -7.54
N GLY A 19 -0.32 -15.48 -7.91
CA GLY A 19 -0.12 -14.19 -8.57
C GLY A 19 -0.21 -12.98 -7.65
N ASN A 20 -0.14 -13.17 -6.33
CA ASN A 20 -0.17 -12.11 -5.34
C ASN A 20 1.24 -11.82 -4.82
N TYR A 21 1.56 -10.53 -4.69
CA TYR A 21 2.89 -10.08 -4.30
C TYR A 21 2.79 -9.03 -3.22
N LEU A 22 3.65 -9.13 -2.20
CA LEU A 22 3.75 -8.12 -1.15
C LEU A 22 4.95 -7.24 -1.44
N LEU A 23 4.70 -5.96 -1.65
CA LEU A 23 5.75 -4.96 -1.82
C LEU A 23 5.93 -4.20 -0.51
N ARG A 24 7.16 -4.18 0.00
CA ARG A 24 7.51 -3.35 1.15
C ARG A 24 8.26 -2.13 0.63
N LEU A 25 7.73 -0.95 0.97
CA LEU A 25 8.27 0.33 0.52
C LEU A 25 8.73 1.15 1.71
N PHE A 26 9.76 1.97 1.51
CA PHE A 26 10.32 2.83 2.55
C PHE A 26 10.32 4.28 2.07
N LEU A 27 9.93 5.20 2.95
CA LEU A 27 9.97 6.63 2.63
C LEU A 27 11.28 7.23 3.16
N PRO A 28 12.22 7.60 2.25
CA PRO A 28 13.46 8.25 2.69
C PRO A 28 13.20 9.55 3.44
N GLN A 29 14.09 9.91 4.38
CA GLN A 29 13.94 11.09 5.21
C GLN A 29 13.84 12.38 4.40
N GLU A 30 14.56 12.48 3.29
CA GLU A 30 14.54 13.68 2.45
C GLU A 30 13.19 13.93 1.78
N GLN A 31 12.30 12.94 1.77
CA GLN A 31 10.96 13.11 1.23
C GLN A 31 10.01 13.82 2.19
N GLY A 32 10.42 14.00 3.44
CA GLY A 32 9.61 14.69 4.45
C GLY A 32 8.91 13.73 5.40
N GLU A 33 7.80 14.19 5.98
CA GLU A 33 7.06 13.42 6.96
C GLU A 33 6.37 12.22 6.34
N PHE A 34 6.35 11.11 7.09
CA PHE A 34 5.58 9.92 6.72
C PHE A 34 4.09 10.24 6.96
N PRO A 35 3.24 10.18 5.92
CA PRO A 35 1.84 10.57 6.09
C PRO A 35 1.09 9.68 7.07
N LEU A 36 0.12 10.26 7.75
CA LEU A 36 -0.82 9.47 8.54
C LEU A 36 -1.75 8.72 7.59
N MET A 37 -1.86 7.43 7.80
CA MET A 37 -2.69 6.55 6.97
C MET A 37 -3.56 5.67 7.86
N ALA A 38 -4.73 5.33 7.36
CA ALA A 38 -5.69 4.54 8.12
C ALA A 38 -6.32 3.45 7.23
N PRO A 39 -6.85 2.38 7.85
CA PRO A 39 -7.49 1.32 7.09
C PRO A 39 -8.62 1.82 6.20
N GLY A 40 -8.68 1.31 4.99
CA GLY A 40 -9.65 1.71 3.96
C GLY A 40 -9.06 2.62 2.91
N GLN A 41 -7.93 3.26 3.19
CA GLN A 41 -7.27 4.14 2.24
C GLN A 41 -6.42 3.36 1.24
N PHE A 42 -6.12 4.03 0.12
CA PHE A 42 -5.33 3.45 -0.95
C PHE A 42 -4.29 4.48 -1.44
N VAL A 43 -3.43 4.03 -2.32
CA VAL A 43 -2.43 4.87 -2.98
C VAL A 43 -2.59 4.74 -4.49
N GLN A 44 -2.11 5.75 -5.23
CA GLN A 44 -2.00 5.69 -6.67
C GLN A 44 -0.52 5.57 -7.02
N VAL A 45 -0.13 4.42 -7.56
CA VAL A 45 1.28 4.13 -7.88
C VAL A 45 1.55 4.42 -9.34
N ALA A 46 2.54 5.28 -9.62
CA ALA A 46 3.00 5.51 -10.98
C ALA A 46 3.86 4.31 -11.41
N VAL A 47 3.53 3.74 -12.57
CA VAL A 47 4.28 2.59 -13.10
C VAL A 47 5.52 3.11 -13.82
N PRO A 48 6.73 2.70 -13.39
CA PRO A 48 7.97 3.18 -14.03
C PRO A 48 8.10 2.73 -15.47
N GLY A 49 8.91 3.44 -16.24
CA GLY A 49 9.29 3.06 -17.59
C GLY A 49 8.47 3.69 -18.71
N GLY A 50 7.40 4.40 -18.38
CA GLY A 50 6.60 5.14 -19.37
C GLY A 50 5.73 4.28 -20.28
N MET A 51 5.68 2.98 -20.06
CA MET A 51 4.87 2.06 -20.88
C MET A 51 3.39 2.05 -20.46
N VAL A 52 3.09 2.50 -19.24
CA VAL A 52 1.74 2.58 -18.69
C VAL A 52 1.53 4.01 -18.23
N LEU A 53 0.53 4.70 -18.82
CA LEU A 53 0.31 6.11 -18.55
C LEU A 53 -0.43 6.37 -17.25
N LEU A 54 -1.39 5.51 -16.93
CA LEU A 54 -2.25 5.72 -15.76
C LEU A 54 -1.65 5.06 -14.52
N ARG A 55 -1.74 5.76 -13.38
CA ARG A 55 -1.34 5.20 -12.10
C ARG A 55 -2.26 4.04 -11.73
N ARG A 56 -1.75 3.13 -10.90
CA ARG A 56 -2.54 1.98 -10.43
C ARG A 56 -3.00 2.23 -8.99
N PRO A 57 -4.30 2.10 -8.71
CA PRO A 57 -4.81 2.21 -7.35
C PRO A 57 -4.57 0.91 -6.59
N ILE A 58 -3.90 1.01 -5.43
CA ILE A 58 -3.56 -0.15 -4.61
C ILE A 58 -3.95 0.18 -3.16
N SER A 59 -4.74 -0.71 -2.53
CA SER A 59 -5.11 -0.55 -1.13
C SER A 59 -3.89 -0.69 -0.22
N ILE A 60 -3.86 0.11 0.85
CA ILE A 60 -2.78 0.03 1.83
C ILE A 60 -2.96 -1.22 2.68
N CYS A 61 -1.93 -2.05 2.72
CA CYS A 61 -1.90 -3.28 3.52
C CYS A 61 -1.39 -3.01 4.93
N SER A 62 -0.40 -2.13 5.06
CA SER A 62 0.16 -1.75 6.35
C SER A 62 0.96 -0.47 6.20
N ALA A 63 1.01 0.32 7.27
CA ALA A 63 1.81 1.55 7.32
C ALA A 63 2.36 1.69 8.73
N CYS A 64 3.67 1.92 8.84
CA CYS A 64 4.34 2.05 10.13
C CYS A 64 5.13 3.36 10.17
N GLN A 65 4.74 4.26 11.07
CA GLN A 65 5.37 5.56 11.24
C GLN A 65 6.84 5.44 11.65
N GLU A 66 7.11 4.54 12.58
CA GLU A 66 8.46 4.41 13.17
C GLU A 66 9.47 3.91 12.15
N SER A 67 9.12 2.87 11.39
CA SER A 67 10.01 2.31 10.37
C SER A 67 9.90 3.04 9.04
N ARG A 68 8.91 3.91 8.87
CA ARG A 68 8.62 4.63 7.62
C ARG A 68 8.35 3.65 6.48
N GLU A 69 7.71 2.53 6.79
CA GLU A 69 7.39 1.50 5.81
C GLU A 69 5.92 1.50 5.43
N LEU A 70 5.69 1.26 4.17
CA LEU A 70 4.37 1.09 3.58
C LEU A 70 4.34 -0.27 2.89
N TRP A 71 3.32 -1.07 3.18
CA TRP A 71 3.16 -2.39 2.58
C TRP A 71 1.97 -2.36 1.61
N LEU A 72 2.21 -2.82 0.40
CA LEU A 72 1.20 -2.93 -0.64
C LEU A 72 1.09 -4.37 -1.10
N LEU A 73 -0.13 -4.89 -1.18
CA LEU A 73 -0.40 -6.22 -1.71
C LEU A 73 -0.94 -6.06 -3.12
N ILE A 74 -0.24 -6.61 -4.11
CA ILE A 74 -0.58 -6.42 -5.52
C ILE A 74 -0.87 -7.76 -6.16
N GLY A 75 -2.06 -7.88 -6.79
CA GLY A 75 -2.36 -8.99 -7.66
C GLY A 75 -1.86 -8.69 -9.07
N ARG A 76 -1.10 -9.61 -9.66
CA ARG A 76 -0.60 -9.44 -11.02
C ARG A 76 -1.72 -9.81 -11.99
N VAL A 77 -2.42 -8.80 -12.49
CA VAL A 77 -3.59 -9.00 -13.36
C VAL A 77 -3.47 -8.31 -14.71
N GLY A 78 -2.46 -7.48 -14.93
CA GLY A 78 -2.28 -6.75 -16.16
C GLY A 78 -0.88 -6.21 -16.31
N ARG A 79 -0.68 -5.36 -17.33
CA ARG A 79 0.65 -4.84 -17.67
C ARG A 79 1.27 -4.03 -16.53
N GLY A 80 0.49 -3.11 -15.94
CA GLY A 80 0.98 -2.25 -14.88
C GLY A 80 1.39 -3.04 -13.65
N THR A 81 0.54 -3.95 -13.20
CA THR A 81 0.85 -4.78 -12.02
C THR A 81 1.98 -5.77 -12.31
N SER A 82 2.10 -6.26 -13.54
CA SER A 82 3.24 -7.09 -13.92
C SER A 82 4.56 -6.34 -13.80
N ILE A 83 4.61 -5.09 -14.23
CA ILE A 83 5.81 -4.25 -14.10
C ILE A 83 6.11 -4.02 -12.62
N LEU A 84 5.10 -3.60 -11.83
CA LEU A 84 5.29 -3.29 -10.42
C LEU A 84 5.82 -4.48 -9.62
N THR A 85 5.44 -5.69 -9.97
CA THR A 85 5.82 -6.88 -9.23
C THR A 85 7.15 -7.49 -9.69
N THR A 86 7.81 -6.88 -10.68
CA THR A 86 9.12 -7.36 -11.18
C THR A 86 10.22 -6.32 -11.07
N LEU A 87 9.99 -5.23 -10.34
CA LEU A 87 10.98 -4.18 -10.16
C LEU A 87 12.13 -4.65 -9.28
N ALA A 88 13.32 -4.11 -9.53
CA ALA A 88 14.50 -4.37 -8.71
C ALA A 88 14.37 -3.65 -7.36
N GLU A 89 14.92 -4.26 -6.31
CA GLU A 89 15.03 -3.59 -5.01
C GLU A 89 15.82 -2.29 -5.19
N GLY A 90 15.42 -1.27 -4.45
CA GLY A 90 16.00 0.07 -4.57
C GLY A 90 15.31 0.95 -5.59
N THR A 91 14.41 0.41 -6.41
CA THR A 91 13.64 1.21 -7.37
C THR A 91 12.81 2.25 -6.63
N ARG A 92 12.79 3.47 -7.17
CA ARG A 92 11.94 4.54 -6.62
C ARG A 92 10.58 4.51 -7.29
N LEU A 93 9.54 4.61 -6.49
CA LEU A 93 8.16 4.63 -6.94
C LEU A 93 7.49 5.92 -6.48
N ASP A 94 6.84 6.59 -7.42
CA ASP A 94 6.11 7.83 -7.15
C ASP A 94 4.68 7.48 -6.78
N LEU A 95 4.26 7.86 -5.58
CA LEU A 95 2.94 7.56 -5.04
C LEU A 95 2.17 8.84 -4.72
N LEU A 96 0.89 8.86 -5.09
CA LEU A 96 -0.07 9.80 -4.51
C LEU A 96 -0.68 9.12 -3.28
N ILE A 97 -0.57 9.74 -2.12
CA ILE A 97 -0.82 9.07 -0.84
C ILE A 97 -1.21 10.08 0.26
N PRO A 98 -2.11 9.74 1.18
CA PRO A 98 -3.11 8.68 1.11
C PRO A 98 -4.36 9.16 0.37
N LEU A 99 -5.15 8.23 -0.14
CA LEU A 99 -6.38 8.54 -0.87
C LEU A 99 -7.55 7.75 -0.28
N GLY A 100 -8.76 8.28 -0.48
CA GLY A 100 -9.98 7.59 -0.09
C GLY A 100 -10.38 7.78 1.36
N ASN A 101 -11.48 7.14 1.71
CA ASN A 101 -12.08 7.24 3.04
C ASN A 101 -11.52 6.15 3.96
N VAL A 102 -11.71 6.36 5.25
CA VAL A 102 -11.26 5.41 6.27
C VAL A 102 -12.45 4.60 6.77
N PHE A 103 -12.17 3.38 7.26
CA PHE A 103 -13.17 2.60 7.98
C PHE A 103 -13.40 3.22 9.36
N SER A 104 -14.67 3.26 9.79
CA SER A 104 -14.99 3.66 11.16
C SER A 104 -14.83 2.45 12.08
N ILE A 105 -13.96 2.58 13.09
CA ILE A 105 -13.71 1.51 14.06
C ILE A 105 -14.23 1.86 15.46
N GLU A 106 -14.74 3.06 15.65
CA GLU A 106 -15.27 3.49 16.96
C GLU A 106 -16.50 2.66 17.34
N GLY A 107 -16.54 2.20 18.58
CA GLY A 107 -17.67 1.47 19.11
C GLY A 107 -17.74 0.00 18.70
N ALA A 108 -16.86 -0.45 17.83
CA ALA A 108 -16.84 -1.86 17.42
C ALA A 108 -16.22 -2.71 18.53
N GLN A 109 -16.94 -3.75 18.96
CA GLN A 109 -16.50 -4.61 20.06
C GLN A 109 -16.06 -6.01 19.56
N GLN A 110 -16.79 -6.58 18.60
CA GLN A 110 -16.49 -7.89 18.05
C GLN A 110 -16.56 -7.84 16.54
N PRO A 111 -15.55 -7.22 15.90
CA PRO A 111 -15.57 -7.07 14.45
C PRO A 111 -15.37 -8.40 13.73
N LEU A 112 -16.09 -8.57 12.63
CA LEU A 112 -15.86 -9.66 11.68
C LEU A 112 -15.29 -9.07 10.42
N LEU A 113 -14.09 -9.49 10.02
CA LEU A 113 -13.41 -9.00 8.85
C LEU A 113 -13.39 -10.10 7.79
N VAL A 114 -13.83 -9.77 6.57
CA VAL A 114 -13.87 -10.71 5.46
C VAL A 114 -13.09 -10.13 4.29
N GLY A 115 -12.12 -10.90 3.80
CA GLY A 115 -11.31 -10.49 2.65
C GLY A 115 -10.97 -11.70 1.78
N GLY A 116 -10.93 -11.46 0.46
CA GLY A 116 -10.52 -12.47 -0.51
C GLY A 116 -9.59 -11.86 -1.54
N GLY A 117 -8.61 -12.64 -2.04
CA GLY A 117 -7.63 -12.14 -2.98
C GLY A 117 -6.90 -10.93 -2.41
N VAL A 118 -6.72 -9.89 -3.23
CA VAL A 118 -6.07 -8.65 -2.77
C VAL A 118 -6.95 -7.85 -1.80
N GLY A 119 -8.22 -8.18 -1.67
CA GLY A 119 -9.10 -7.56 -0.69
C GLY A 119 -8.73 -7.86 0.75
N ILE A 120 -7.82 -8.80 0.98
CA ILE A 120 -7.30 -9.08 2.32
C ILE A 120 -6.40 -7.95 2.82
N ALA A 121 -5.79 -7.16 1.93
CA ALA A 121 -4.89 -6.08 2.30
C ALA A 121 -5.54 -5.04 3.22
N PRO A 122 -6.67 -4.41 2.85
CA PRO A 122 -7.32 -3.48 3.77
C PRO A 122 -7.83 -4.15 5.03
N MET A 123 -8.18 -5.44 4.97
CA MET A 123 -8.62 -6.19 6.15
C MET A 123 -7.46 -6.45 7.13
N TYR A 124 -6.25 -6.71 6.61
CA TYR A 124 -5.06 -6.86 7.46
C TYR A 124 -4.77 -5.56 8.20
N PHE A 125 -4.79 -4.43 7.49
CA PHE A 125 -4.55 -3.12 8.09
C PHE A 125 -5.61 -2.80 9.13
N LEU A 126 -6.87 -3.10 8.82
CA LEU A 126 -7.99 -2.89 9.74
C LEU A 126 -7.85 -3.77 10.99
N ALA A 127 -7.46 -5.02 10.84
CA ALA A 127 -7.24 -5.93 11.97
C ALA A 127 -6.15 -5.41 12.91
N LYS A 128 -5.06 -4.88 12.35
CA LYS A 128 -4.00 -4.26 13.15
C LYS A 128 -4.52 -3.06 13.92
N ALA A 129 -5.36 -2.22 13.32
CA ALA A 129 -5.93 -1.06 13.98
C ALA A 129 -6.81 -1.47 15.16
N PHE A 130 -7.58 -2.55 15.03
CA PHE A 130 -8.39 -3.06 16.13
C PHE A 130 -7.53 -3.61 17.28
N ARG A 131 -6.40 -4.25 16.96
CA ARG A 131 -5.47 -4.73 17.99
C ARG A 131 -4.84 -3.62 18.81
N GLU A 132 -4.57 -2.49 18.15
CA GLU A 132 -3.89 -1.35 18.77
C GLU A 132 -4.86 -0.39 19.44
N HIS A 133 -6.16 -0.58 19.22
CA HIS A 133 -7.22 0.29 19.74
C HIS A 133 -7.79 -0.28 21.04
#